data_803a8e9e92a1f42efc674a46d2165403
#
_entry.id   803a8e9e92a1f42efc674a46d2165403
#
_cell.length_a   1.000
_cell.length_b   1.000
_cell.length_c   1.000
_cell.angle_alpha   90.00
_cell.angle_beta   90.00
_cell.angle_gamma   90.00
#
_symmetry.space_group_name_H-M   'P 1'
#
loop_
_entity.id
_entity.type
_entity.pdbx_description
1 polymer ?
#
loop_
_entity_poly.entity_id
_entity_poly.type
_entity_poly.pdbx_seq_one_letter_code
_entity_poly.pdbx_strand_id
1 'polypeptide(L)'
;MLDPYKIRKDFPMFDNCPTMQGHPLVYLDNAATTFKPQCVIDAISEYYSSYTANSHRGDYDLAHKVDVKYEEARNIVAKFINAEPNE
;
A
#
# COMPACT_ATOMS: atom_id res chain seq x y z
N MET A 1 -1.73 -23.86 -3.08
CA MET A 1 -2.95 -23.43 -2.37
C MET A 1 -2.61 -22.28 -1.45
N LEU A 2 -3.47 -21.28 -1.37
CA LEU A 2 -3.29 -20.15 -0.45
C LEU A 2 -3.43 -20.63 1.00
N ASP A 3 -2.51 -20.17 1.85
CA ASP A 3 -2.59 -20.40 3.29
C ASP A 3 -2.98 -19.09 3.97
N PRO A 4 -4.24 -18.94 4.39
CA PRO A 4 -4.71 -17.68 4.98
C PRO A 4 -4.00 -17.34 6.29
N TYR A 5 -3.56 -18.32 7.06
CA TYR A 5 -2.84 -18.07 8.32
C TYR A 5 -1.46 -17.49 8.07
N LYS A 6 -0.80 -17.91 6.99
CA LYS A 6 0.49 -17.35 6.57
C LYS A 6 0.32 -15.93 6.02
N ILE A 7 -0.70 -15.72 5.18
CA ILE A 7 -0.98 -14.41 4.57
C ILE A 7 -1.35 -13.38 5.63
N ARG A 8 -2.12 -13.76 6.66
CA ARG A 8 -2.51 -12.86 7.75
C ARG A 8 -1.31 -12.24 8.47
N LYS A 9 -0.18 -12.91 8.51
CA LYS A 9 1.04 -12.39 9.15
C LYS A 9 1.60 -11.16 8.44
N ASP A 10 1.25 -10.92 7.20
CA ASP A 10 1.66 -9.73 6.47
C ASP A 10 0.88 -8.48 6.87
N PHE A 11 -0.21 -8.64 7.64
CA PHE A 11 -1.13 -7.57 8.03
C PHE A 11 -1.04 -7.30 9.53
N PRO A 12 -0.41 -6.17 9.94
CA PRO A 12 -0.21 -5.86 11.36
C PRO A 12 -1.49 -5.77 12.19
N MET A 13 -2.64 -5.47 11.57
CA MET A 13 -3.92 -5.41 12.29
C MET A 13 -4.25 -6.70 13.03
N PHE A 14 -3.88 -7.86 12.46
CA PHE A 14 -4.17 -9.13 13.11
C PHE A 14 -3.31 -9.39 14.34
N ASP A 15 -2.11 -8.77 14.41
CA ASP A 15 -1.25 -8.85 15.59
C ASP A 15 -1.67 -7.83 16.66
N ASN A 16 -2.07 -6.62 16.24
CA ASN A 16 -2.43 -5.52 17.14
C ASN A 16 -3.86 -5.62 17.66
N CYS A 17 -4.76 -6.29 16.91
CA CYS A 17 -6.14 -6.52 17.31
C CYS A 17 -6.51 -7.98 17.00
N PRO A 18 -5.92 -8.95 17.73
CA PRO A 18 -6.10 -10.37 17.40
C PRO A 18 -7.50 -10.90 17.73
N THR A 19 -8.21 -10.25 18.65
CA THR A 19 -9.54 -10.67 19.08
C THR A 19 -10.51 -9.50 19.16
N MET A 20 -11.79 -9.81 19.04
CA MET A 20 -12.87 -8.86 19.26
C MET A 20 -14.01 -9.58 19.99
N GLN A 21 -14.47 -8.99 21.10
CA GLN A 21 -15.52 -9.58 21.93
C GLN A 21 -15.21 -11.01 22.39
N GLY A 22 -13.91 -11.29 22.65
CA GLY A 22 -13.45 -12.61 23.11
C GLY A 22 -13.28 -13.68 22.01
N HIS A 23 -13.48 -13.31 20.75
CA HIS A 23 -13.35 -14.21 19.61
C HIS A 23 -12.21 -13.76 18.69
N PRO A 24 -11.56 -14.66 17.91
CA PRO A 24 -10.61 -14.27 16.89
C PRO A 24 -11.23 -13.26 15.93
N LEU A 25 -10.44 -12.24 15.55
CA LEU A 25 -10.92 -11.18 14.66
C LEU A 25 -11.29 -11.75 13.29
N VAL A 26 -12.53 -11.52 12.88
CA VAL A 26 -13.02 -11.72 11.52
C VAL A 26 -13.49 -10.39 10.98
N TYR A 27 -12.87 -9.92 9.89
CA TYR A 27 -13.18 -8.60 9.33
C TYR A 27 -13.83 -8.77 7.95
N LEU A 28 -15.07 -8.30 7.82
CA LEU A 28 -15.87 -8.45 6.61
C LEU A 28 -16.30 -7.11 5.98
N ASP A 29 -15.78 -6.00 6.49
CA ASP A 29 -16.16 -4.66 6.03
C ASP A 29 -15.14 -4.05 5.05
N ASN A 30 -14.58 -4.90 4.18
CA ASN A 30 -13.53 -4.49 3.23
C ASN A 30 -14.05 -3.54 2.13
N ALA A 31 -15.34 -3.48 1.89
CA ALA A 31 -15.92 -2.53 0.95
C ALA A 31 -15.78 -1.07 1.43
N ALA A 32 -15.81 -0.86 2.76
CA ALA A 32 -15.61 0.47 3.34
C ALA A 32 -14.12 0.83 3.41
N THR A 33 -13.33 -0.06 3.98
CA THR A 33 -11.87 0.04 4.05
C THR A 33 -11.29 -1.34 4.30
N THR A 34 -10.06 -1.55 3.92
CA THR A 34 -9.39 -2.83 4.12
C THR A 34 -8.11 -2.65 4.95
N PHE A 35 -7.69 -3.70 5.64
CA PHE A 35 -6.42 -3.69 6.34
C PHE A 35 -5.26 -3.58 5.34
N LYS A 36 -4.18 -2.91 5.75
CA LYS A 36 -3.02 -2.69 4.90
C LYS A 36 -1.91 -3.66 5.26
N PRO A 37 -1.29 -4.31 4.27
CA PRO A 37 -0.10 -5.11 4.56
C PRO A 37 1.07 -4.22 4.98
N GLN A 38 2.02 -4.80 5.69
CA GLN A 38 3.18 -4.06 6.21
C GLN A 38 3.94 -3.34 5.10
N CYS A 39 4.07 -3.95 3.92
CA CYS A 39 4.78 -3.32 2.79
C CYS A 39 4.12 -2.01 2.34
N VAL A 40 2.80 -1.90 2.41
CA VAL A 40 2.08 -0.65 2.07
C VAL A 40 2.31 0.40 3.15
N ILE A 41 2.24 0.01 4.42
CA ILE A 41 2.51 0.91 5.56
C ILE A 41 3.94 1.45 5.46
N ASP A 42 4.90 0.59 5.18
CA ASP A 42 6.32 0.97 5.04
C ASP A 42 6.53 1.93 3.87
N ALA A 43 5.87 1.70 2.74
CA ALA A 43 5.99 2.57 1.57
C ALA A 43 5.44 3.98 1.85
N ILE A 44 4.31 4.09 2.56
CA ILE A 44 3.73 5.38 2.96
C ILE A 44 4.65 6.09 3.96
N SER A 45 5.17 5.36 4.94
CA SER A 45 6.09 5.89 5.95
C SER A 45 7.37 6.40 5.29
N GLU A 46 7.92 5.68 4.35
CA GLU A 46 9.11 6.08 3.58
C GLU A 46 8.85 7.37 2.81
N TYR A 47 7.71 7.46 2.14
CA TYR A 47 7.33 8.68 1.41
C TYR A 47 7.28 9.89 2.34
N TYR A 48 6.57 9.78 3.47
CA TYR A 48 6.43 10.90 4.40
C TYR A 48 7.73 11.26 5.10
N SER A 49 8.58 10.30 5.37
CA SER A 49 9.82 10.55 6.12
C SER A 49 11.01 10.92 5.25
N SER A 50 11.01 10.55 3.97
CA SER A 50 12.25 10.59 3.17
C SER A 50 12.16 11.34 1.83
N TYR A 51 10.97 11.46 1.22
CA TYR A 51 10.91 12.09 -0.11
C TYR A 51 9.58 12.77 -0.43
N THR A 52 8.89 13.30 0.57
CA THR A 52 7.67 14.09 0.34
C THR A 52 7.98 15.34 -0.46
N ALA A 53 7.33 15.51 -1.62
CA ALA A 53 7.50 16.69 -2.46
C ALA A 53 6.30 16.85 -3.39
N ASN A 54 6.27 17.98 -4.10
CA ASN A 54 5.20 18.29 -5.04
C ASN A 54 5.41 17.53 -6.35
N SER A 55 4.50 16.62 -6.65
CA SER A 55 4.53 15.81 -7.86
C SER A 55 4.21 16.64 -9.10
N HIS A 56 5.01 16.48 -10.18
CA HIS A 56 4.83 17.10 -11.50
C HIS A 56 4.91 18.63 -11.53
N ARG A 57 5.28 19.29 -10.43
CA ARG A 57 5.33 20.74 -10.35
C ARG A 57 6.62 21.30 -9.80
N GLY A 58 7.49 20.45 -9.26
CA GLY A 58 8.78 20.85 -8.72
C GLY A 58 9.90 20.63 -9.73
N ASP A 59 10.83 21.56 -9.80
CA ASP A 59 12.04 21.43 -10.63
C ASP A 59 13.27 21.30 -9.72
N TYR A 60 13.26 20.28 -8.87
CA TYR A 60 14.35 19.95 -7.96
C TYR A 60 14.39 18.44 -7.70
N ASP A 61 15.53 17.97 -7.21
CA ASP A 61 15.82 16.52 -7.13
C ASP A 61 14.76 15.72 -6.36
N LEU A 62 14.27 16.25 -5.24
CA LEU A 62 13.27 15.57 -4.43
C LEU A 62 11.95 15.41 -5.19
N ALA A 63 11.52 16.46 -5.90
CA ALA A 63 10.31 16.40 -6.73
C ALA A 63 10.48 15.41 -7.87
N HIS A 64 11.66 15.35 -8.51
CA HIS A 64 11.95 14.34 -9.54
C HIS A 64 11.88 12.92 -8.99
N LYS A 65 12.33 12.69 -7.77
CA LYS A 65 12.21 11.38 -7.13
C LYS A 65 10.76 10.97 -6.93
N VAL A 66 9.90 11.91 -6.52
CA VAL A 66 8.45 11.66 -6.39
C VAL A 66 7.85 11.34 -7.75
N ASP A 67 8.21 12.09 -8.78
CA ASP A 67 7.69 11.86 -10.14
C ASP A 67 8.06 10.47 -10.66
N VAL A 68 9.30 10.04 -10.46
CA VAL A 68 9.76 8.70 -10.85
C VAL A 68 8.93 7.63 -10.13
N LYS A 69 8.74 7.76 -8.82
CA LYS A 69 7.96 6.81 -8.04
C LYS A 69 6.50 6.77 -8.46
N TYR A 70 5.93 7.92 -8.79
CA TYR A 70 4.55 8.02 -9.26
C TYR A 70 4.37 7.29 -10.60
N GLU A 71 5.27 7.52 -11.54
CA GLU A 71 5.22 6.88 -12.86
C GLU A 71 5.48 5.36 -12.75
N GLU A 72 6.39 4.94 -11.89
CA GLU A 72 6.60 3.52 -11.61
C GLU A 72 5.33 2.85 -11.11
N ALA A 73 4.62 3.48 -10.17
CA ALA A 73 3.36 2.96 -9.64
C ALA A 73 2.30 2.85 -10.73
N ARG A 74 2.19 3.86 -11.59
CA ARG A 74 1.26 3.84 -12.73
C ARG A 74 1.56 2.69 -13.67
N ASN A 75 2.82 2.47 -14.00
CA ASN A 75 3.25 1.37 -14.86
C ASN A 75 2.95 -0.01 -14.25
N ILE A 76 3.17 -0.15 -12.95
CA ILE A 76 2.88 -1.41 -12.23
C ILE A 76 1.38 -1.73 -12.29
N VAL A 77 0.52 -0.74 -12.03
CA VAL A 77 -0.94 -0.92 -12.08
C VAL A 77 -1.38 -1.25 -13.50
N ALA A 78 -0.91 -0.51 -14.50
CA ALA A 78 -1.25 -0.75 -15.91
C ALA A 78 -0.88 -2.18 -16.32
N LYS A 79 0.30 -2.63 -15.98
CA LYS A 79 0.76 -3.99 -16.26
C LYS A 79 -0.11 -5.05 -15.57
N PHE A 80 -0.50 -4.80 -14.32
CA PHE A 80 -1.33 -5.72 -13.55
C PHE A 80 -2.71 -5.92 -14.19
N ILE A 81 -3.33 -4.84 -14.71
CA ILE A 81 -4.65 -4.90 -15.34
C ILE A 81 -4.59 -5.09 -16.85
N ASN A 82 -3.39 -5.27 -17.41
CA ASN A 82 -3.16 -5.44 -18.85
C ASN A 82 -3.65 -4.24 -19.68
N ALA A 83 -3.34 -3.04 -19.20
CA ALA A 83 -3.67 -1.77 -19.86
C ALA A 83 -2.39 -1.05 -20.29
N GLU A 84 -2.53 -0.04 -21.16
CA GLU A 84 -1.45 0.87 -21.48
C GLU A 84 -1.31 1.92 -20.36
N PRO A 85 -0.10 2.45 -20.08
CA PRO A 85 0.08 3.41 -18.98
C PRO A 85 -0.72 4.70 -19.12
N ASN A 86 -1.18 5.03 -20.34
CA ASN A 86 -1.97 6.22 -20.58
C ASN A 86 -3.49 5.98 -20.57
N GLU A 87 -3.91 4.78 -20.28
CA GLU A 87 -5.33 4.42 -20.11
C GLU A 87 -5.75 4.60 -18.64
#